data_f78d773f52465393a3eae9a91afa4c86
#
_entry.id   f78d773f52465393a3eae9a91afa4c86
#
_cell.length_a   1.000
_cell.length_b   1.000
_cell.length_c   1.000
_cell.angle_alpha   90.00
_cell.angle_beta   90.00
_cell.angle_gamma   90.00
#
_symmetry.space_group_name_H-M   'P 1'
#
loop_
_entity.id
_entity.type
_entity.pdbx_description
1 polymer ?
#
loop_
_entity_poly.entity_id
_entity_poly.type
_entity_poly.pdbx_seq_one_letter_code
_entity_poly.pdbx_strand_id
1 'polypeptide(L)'
;TAAILLMFGLYAGIMATHFQSTDDAFVEGRIISVAPRVSGPVTHLLVDDNQPVKKGDLLLEIDPNDYQVKLAQAEAKLAEAQAKLKISSHDISKNSSNVSQAANDTTSAKSKLDFAQKDYKRYNDMYQTGVVSKQDYDKSSKELEVSTANFQSSTNRAKAMQSELDSSIAQNESVEAEIKRLQAEVEQAKLNLSYTK
;
A
#
# COMPACT_ATOMS: atom_id res chain seq x y z
N THR A 1 9.69 93.89 36.34
CA THR A 1 10.73 92.90 35.83
C THR A 1 10.63 91.56 36.54
N ALA A 2 10.44 91.52 37.90
CA ALA A 2 10.36 90.24 38.64
C ALA A 2 9.15 89.33 38.25
N ALA A 3 7.99 89.92 37.95
CA ALA A 3 6.77 89.20 37.53
C ALA A 3 6.93 88.48 36.17
N ILE A 4 7.68 89.07 35.22
CA ILE A 4 7.94 88.53 33.91
C ILE A 4 8.85 87.28 34.02
N LEU A 5 9.86 87.32 34.89
CA LEU A 5 10.75 86.24 35.15
C LEU A 5 10.02 85.06 35.81
N LEU A 6 9.08 85.30 36.73
CA LEU A 6 8.25 84.31 37.35
C LEU A 6 7.28 83.66 36.35
N MET A 7 6.64 84.42 35.48
CA MET A 7 5.79 83.83 34.40
C MET A 7 6.59 83.04 33.41
N PHE A 8 7.78 83.48 33.04
CA PHE A 8 8.65 82.67 32.14
C PHE A 8 9.13 81.37 32.77
N GLY A 9 9.49 81.38 34.06
CA GLY A 9 9.87 80.21 34.82
C GLY A 9 8.71 79.23 34.96
N LEU A 10 7.48 79.69 35.23
CA LEU A 10 6.28 78.85 35.31
C LEU A 10 5.93 78.27 33.94
N TYR A 11 6.02 79.04 32.86
CA TYR A 11 5.80 78.58 31.49
C TYR A 11 6.84 77.52 31.07
N ALA A 12 8.10 77.74 31.36
CA ALA A 12 9.17 76.79 31.06
C ALA A 12 9.01 75.50 31.89
N GLY A 13 8.59 75.60 33.16
CA GLY A 13 8.30 74.44 34.01
C GLY A 13 7.12 73.61 33.49
N ILE A 14 6.05 74.28 33.06
CA ILE A 14 4.88 73.52 32.44
C ILE A 14 5.28 72.85 31.12
N MET A 15 6.04 73.55 30.27
CA MET A 15 6.54 72.93 29.03
C MET A 15 7.45 71.72 29.27
N ALA A 16 8.35 71.82 30.24
CA ALA A 16 9.26 70.73 30.57
C ALA A 16 8.54 69.43 31.13
N THR A 17 7.36 69.66 31.75
CA THR A 17 6.58 68.49 32.29
C THR A 17 5.60 67.89 31.29
N HIS A 18 5.14 68.73 30.29
CA HIS A 18 4.17 68.27 29.32
C HIS A 18 4.77 67.71 27.98
N PHE A 19 6.01 68.14 27.69
CA PHE A 19 6.67 67.70 26.46
C PHE A 19 7.86 66.77 26.82
N GLN A 20 7.67 65.42 26.66
CA GLN A 20 8.77 64.49 26.68
C GLN A 20 9.20 64.21 25.24
N SER A 21 10.42 64.57 24.90
CA SER A 21 11.05 64.20 23.64
C SER A 21 11.83 62.94 23.87
N THR A 22 11.56 61.92 23.09
CA THR A 22 12.35 60.68 23.10
C THR A 22 12.95 60.51 21.72
N ASP A 23 14.26 60.33 21.68
CA ASP A 23 15.00 60.05 20.44
C ASP A 23 15.03 58.54 20.16
N ASP A 24 14.51 57.72 21.09
CA ASP A 24 14.51 56.25 21.00
C ASP A 24 13.12 55.68 20.70
N ALA A 25 12.42 56.22 19.70
CA ALA A 25 11.17 55.63 19.22
C ALA A 25 11.46 54.52 18.20
N PHE A 26 11.43 53.26 18.65
CA PHE A 26 11.55 52.11 17.75
C PHE A 26 10.17 51.59 17.38
N VAL A 27 9.97 51.34 16.10
CA VAL A 27 8.82 50.57 15.62
C VAL A 27 9.22 49.10 15.63
N GLU A 28 8.78 48.36 16.63
CA GLU A 28 8.98 46.90 16.71
C GLU A 28 7.91 46.18 15.91
N GLY A 29 8.31 45.55 14.79
CA GLY A 29 7.45 44.71 13.97
C GLY A 29 7.81 43.23 14.15
N ARG A 30 6.81 42.36 14.11
CA ARG A 30 7.08 40.90 14.03
C ARG A 30 7.56 40.55 12.62
N ILE A 31 8.82 40.17 12.50
CA ILE A 31 9.39 39.64 11.26
C ILE A 31 9.11 38.14 11.23
N ILE A 32 8.36 37.67 10.24
CA ILE A 32 8.08 36.25 10.01
C ILE A 32 8.78 35.85 8.73
N SER A 33 9.73 34.91 8.84
CA SER A 33 10.38 34.30 7.67
C SER A 33 9.48 33.25 7.04
N VAL A 34 9.16 33.42 5.76
CA VAL A 34 8.45 32.45 4.95
C VAL A 34 9.47 31.65 4.15
N ALA A 35 9.58 30.35 4.43
CA ALA A 35 10.47 29.45 3.71
C ALA A 35 9.65 28.48 2.83
N PRO A 36 10.08 28.19 1.61
CA PRO A 36 9.44 27.19 0.77
C PRO A 36 9.58 25.79 1.39
N ARG A 37 8.61 24.91 1.12
CA ARG A 37 8.62 23.52 1.61
C ARG A 37 9.52 22.59 0.80
N VAL A 38 9.91 23.03 -0.40
CA VAL A 38 10.76 22.27 -1.33
C VAL A 38 11.94 23.12 -1.77
N SER A 39 13.07 22.49 -2.05
CA SER A 39 14.29 23.18 -2.49
C SER A 39 14.39 23.18 -4.02
N GLY A 40 14.91 24.24 -4.59
CA GLY A 40 15.16 24.34 -6.03
C GLY A 40 15.51 25.74 -6.46
N PRO A 41 15.95 25.92 -7.71
CA PRO A 41 16.18 27.25 -8.28
C PRO A 41 14.84 27.99 -8.43
N VAL A 42 14.85 29.29 -8.10
CA VAL A 42 13.68 30.15 -8.31
C VAL A 42 13.65 30.56 -9.77
N THR A 43 12.55 30.29 -10.45
CA THR A 43 12.34 30.67 -11.85
C THR A 43 11.70 32.03 -11.99
N HIS A 44 10.77 32.38 -11.09
CA HIS A 44 10.10 33.66 -11.08
C HIS A 44 9.95 34.15 -9.64
N LEU A 45 10.30 35.40 -9.41
CA LEU A 45 9.97 36.15 -8.20
C LEU A 45 8.87 37.16 -8.57
N LEU A 46 7.73 37.06 -7.92
CA LEU A 46 6.49 37.76 -8.30
C LEU A 46 6.18 38.95 -7.37
N VAL A 47 7.07 39.24 -6.42
CA VAL A 47 6.90 40.28 -5.44
C VAL A 47 8.16 41.14 -5.35
N ASP A 48 7.98 42.46 -5.09
CA ASP A 48 9.05 43.43 -4.88
C ASP A 48 9.20 43.78 -3.38
N ASP A 49 10.30 44.41 -3.04
CA ASP A 49 10.57 44.90 -1.69
C ASP A 49 9.45 45.87 -1.20
N ASN A 50 9.02 45.73 0.06
CA ASN A 50 7.94 46.48 0.68
C ASN A 50 6.55 46.34 0.03
N GLN A 51 6.33 45.36 -0.82
CA GLN A 51 5.04 45.10 -1.42
C GLN A 51 4.07 44.45 -0.40
N PRO A 52 2.86 44.99 -0.23
CA PRO A 52 1.85 44.36 0.62
C PRO A 52 1.33 43.07 -0.01
N VAL A 53 1.39 41.96 0.74
CA VAL A 53 0.94 40.61 0.31
C VAL A 53 -0.17 40.14 1.21
N LYS A 54 -1.06 39.30 0.67
CA LYS A 54 -2.17 38.66 1.39
C LYS A 54 -1.94 37.16 1.45
N LYS A 55 -2.62 36.50 2.38
CA LYS A 55 -2.61 35.05 2.47
C LYS A 55 -3.17 34.45 1.18
N GLY A 56 -2.36 33.61 0.51
CA GLY A 56 -2.69 32.96 -0.74
C GLY A 56 -2.09 33.62 -1.99
N ASP A 57 -1.42 34.75 -1.86
CA ASP A 57 -0.69 35.36 -2.97
C ASP A 57 0.54 34.52 -3.32
N LEU A 58 0.79 34.36 -4.61
CA LEU A 58 1.96 33.65 -5.12
C LEU A 58 3.17 34.59 -5.04
N LEU A 59 4.17 34.20 -4.25
CA LEU A 59 5.35 35.04 -3.99
C LEU A 59 6.50 34.69 -4.95
N LEU A 60 6.71 33.39 -5.18
CA LEU A 60 7.78 32.89 -6.05
C LEU A 60 7.40 31.56 -6.67
N GLU A 61 8.04 31.21 -7.77
CA GLU A 61 7.95 29.90 -8.40
C GLU A 61 9.32 29.23 -8.40
N ILE A 62 9.34 27.97 -7.98
CA ILE A 62 10.52 27.09 -8.02
C ILE A 62 10.45 26.24 -9.29
N ASP A 63 11.58 25.92 -9.91
CA ASP A 63 11.63 25.07 -11.11
C ASP A 63 10.96 23.72 -10.85
N PRO A 64 9.88 23.37 -11.55
CA PRO A 64 9.13 22.14 -11.33
C PRO A 64 9.74 20.92 -12.03
N ASN A 65 10.73 21.09 -12.93
CA ASN A 65 11.21 20.03 -13.84
C ASN A 65 11.69 18.78 -13.08
N ASP A 66 12.50 18.95 -12.06
CA ASP A 66 12.99 17.83 -11.23
C ASP A 66 11.85 17.08 -10.52
N TYR A 67 10.83 17.81 -10.07
CA TYR A 67 9.66 17.24 -9.40
C TYR A 67 8.73 16.53 -10.39
N GLN A 68 8.60 17.04 -11.61
CA GLN A 68 7.85 16.37 -12.68
C GLN A 68 8.52 15.04 -13.06
N VAL A 69 9.86 15.02 -13.18
CA VAL A 69 10.61 13.79 -13.46
C VAL A 69 10.43 12.78 -12.32
N LYS A 70 10.52 13.21 -11.06
CA LYS A 70 10.28 12.34 -9.89
C LYS A 70 8.86 11.79 -9.88
N LEU A 71 7.86 12.60 -10.22
CA LEU A 71 6.47 12.15 -10.34
C LEU A 71 6.33 11.08 -11.43
N ALA A 72 6.88 11.34 -12.62
CA ALA A 72 6.83 10.38 -13.74
C ALA A 72 7.52 9.05 -13.38
N GLN A 73 8.64 9.09 -12.65
CA GLN A 73 9.31 7.88 -12.15
C GLN A 73 8.46 7.11 -11.15
N ALA A 74 7.79 7.80 -10.21
CA ALA A 74 6.90 7.16 -9.24
C ALA A 74 5.67 6.52 -9.94
N GLU A 75 5.09 7.21 -10.91
CA GLU A 75 3.98 6.69 -11.72
C GLU A 75 4.39 5.46 -12.54
N ALA A 76 5.60 5.47 -13.12
CA ALA A 76 6.11 4.33 -13.87
C ALA A 76 6.29 3.08 -12.96
N LYS A 77 6.82 3.26 -11.74
CA LYS A 77 6.92 2.17 -10.75
C LYS A 77 5.55 1.63 -10.35
N LEU A 78 4.57 2.51 -10.15
CA LEU A 78 3.20 2.11 -9.85
C LEU A 78 2.59 1.29 -10.99
N ALA A 79 2.78 1.72 -12.23
CA ALA A 79 2.31 1.00 -13.42
C ALA A 79 2.96 -0.39 -13.54
N GLU A 80 4.26 -0.52 -13.24
CA GLU A 80 4.96 -1.81 -13.18
C GLU A 80 4.35 -2.74 -12.13
N ALA A 81 4.10 -2.25 -10.91
CA ALA A 81 3.48 -3.05 -9.85
C ALA A 81 2.05 -3.47 -10.20
N GLN A 82 1.28 -2.61 -10.86
CA GLN A 82 -0.06 -2.95 -11.36
C GLN A 82 0.00 -4.05 -12.45
N ALA A 83 1.00 -4.03 -13.31
CA ALA A 83 1.22 -5.11 -14.27
C ALA A 83 1.58 -6.43 -13.57
N LYS A 84 2.41 -6.41 -12.52
CA LYS A 84 2.72 -7.58 -11.69
C LYS A 84 1.47 -8.13 -10.99
N LEU A 85 0.58 -7.27 -10.49
CA LEU A 85 -0.69 -7.70 -9.90
C LEU A 85 -1.54 -8.48 -10.92
N LYS A 86 -1.61 -8.00 -12.15
CA LYS A 86 -2.33 -8.69 -13.21
C LYS A 86 -1.76 -10.08 -13.50
N ILE A 87 -0.43 -10.22 -13.52
CA ILE A 87 0.22 -11.53 -13.68
C ILE A 87 -0.14 -12.43 -12.50
N SER A 88 0.02 -11.97 -11.27
CA SER A 88 -0.31 -12.72 -10.07
C SER A 88 -1.78 -13.17 -10.03
N SER A 89 -2.71 -12.34 -10.48
CA SER A 89 -4.14 -12.72 -10.57
C SER A 89 -4.40 -13.84 -11.59
N HIS A 90 -3.64 -13.87 -12.70
CA HIS A 90 -3.69 -14.98 -13.65
C HIS A 90 -3.12 -16.27 -13.06
N ASP A 91 -2.06 -16.20 -12.26
CA ASP A 91 -1.49 -17.36 -11.57
C ASP A 91 -2.48 -17.95 -10.55
N ILE A 92 -3.20 -17.11 -9.81
CA ILE A 92 -4.30 -17.57 -8.93
C ILE A 92 -5.37 -18.29 -9.73
N SER A 93 -5.82 -17.74 -10.86
CA SER A 93 -6.84 -18.38 -11.71
C SER A 93 -6.38 -19.73 -12.25
N LYS A 94 -5.13 -19.83 -12.70
CA LYS A 94 -4.50 -21.09 -13.15
C LYS A 94 -4.44 -22.11 -12.01
N ASN A 95 -3.96 -21.73 -10.83
CA ASN A 95 -3.82 -22.64 -9.69
C ASN A 95 -5.19 -23.05 -9.14
N SER A 96 -6.19 -22.17 -9.16
CA SER A 96 -7.59 -22.53 -8.85
C SER A 96 -8.13 -23.60 -9.79
N SER A 97 -7.82 -23.53 -11.08
CA SER A 97 -8.19 -24.55 -12.05
C SER A 97 -7.49 -25.90 -11.78
N ASN A 98 -6.21 -25.86 -11.39
CA ASN A 98 -5.45 -27.06 -10.99
C ASN A 98 -6.04 -27.72 -9.74
N VAL A 99 -6.46 -26.93 -8.74
CA VAL A 99 -7.15 -27.44 -7.55
C VAL A 99 -8.47 -28.12 -7.94
N SER A 100 -9.26 -27.51 -8.81
CA SER A 100 -10.50 -28.10 -9.31
C SER A 100 -10.26 -29.42 -10.03
N GLN A 101 -9.23 -29.50 -10.87
CA GLN A 101 -8.84 -30.75 -11.54
C GLN A 101 -8.44 -31.82 -10.53
N ALA A 102 -7.58 -31.50 -9.56
CA ALA A 102 -7.16 -32.45 -8.53
C ALA A 102 -8.32 -32.93 -7.64
N ALA A 103 -9.31 -32.08 -7.37
CA ALA A 103 -10.54 -32.45 -6.67
C ALA A 103 -11.38 -33.47 -7.47
N ASN A 104 -11.50 -33.28 -8.79
CA ASN A 104 -12.18 -34.22 -9.69
C ASN A 104 -11.46 -35.56 -9.73
N ASP A 105 -10.11 -35.54 -9.81
CA ASP A 105 -9.30 -36.78 -9.76
C ASP A 105 -9.48 -37.54 -8.44
N THR A 106 -9.55 -36.79 -7.31
CA THR A 106 -9.80 -37.38 -5.99
C THR A 106 -11.19 -37.99 -5.91
N THR A 107 -12.21 -37.34 -6.48
CA THR A 107 -13.58 -37.85 -6.53
C THR A 107 -13.64 -39.16 -7.36
N SER A 108 -12.95 -39.18 -8.49
CA SER A 108 -12.83 -40.40 -9.32
C SER A 108 -12.15 -41.56 -8.58
N ALA A 109 -11.02 -41.25 -7.90
CA ALA A 109 -10.30 -42.27 -7.11
C ALA A 109 -11.14 -42.79 -5.94
N LYS A 110 -11.92 -41.89 -5.27
CA LYS A 110 -12.86 -42.26 -4.22
C LYS A 110 -13.94 -43.22 -4.73
N SER A 111 -14.53 -42.97 -5.89
CA SER A 111 -15.55 -43.83 -6.48
C SER A 111 -15.01 -45.23 -6.78
N LYS A 112 -13.73 -45.32 -7.25
CA LYS A 112 -13.06 -46.59 -7.46
C LYS A 112 -12.81 -47.32 -6.13
N LEU A 113 -12.39 -46.61 -5.09
CA LEU A 113 -12.20 -47.17 -3.76
C LEU A 113 -13.52 -47.72 -3.19
N ASP A 114 -14.60 -46.93 -3.28
CA ASP A 114 -15.92 -47.35 -2.80
C ASP A 114 -16.43 -48.62 -3.51
N PHE A 115 -16.13 -48.73 -4.82
CA PHE A 115 -16.44 -49.95 -5.57
C PHE A 115 -15.59 -51.15 -5.09
N ALA A 116 -14.28 -50.97 -4.96
CA ALA A 116 -13.37 -52.01 -4.51
C ALA A 116 -13.69 -52.48 -3.07
N GLN A 117 -14.13 -51.57 -2.18
CA GLN A 117 -14.58 -51.94 -0.83
C GLN A 117 -15.82 -52.83 -0.85
N LYS A 118 -16.81 -52.49 -1.69
CA LYS A 118 -18.04 -53.27 -1.83
C LYS A 118 -17.73 -54.66 -2.43
N ASP A 119 -16.84 -54.70 -3.42
CA ASP A 119 -16.41 -55.97 -4.05
C ASP A 119 -15.65 -56.85 -3.06
N TYR A 120 -14.66 -56.25 -2.35
CA TYR A 120 -13.93 -57.00 -1.33
C TYR A 120 -14.88 -57.60 -0.26
N LYS A 121 -15.83 -56.80 0.23
CA LYS A 121 -16.82 -57.26 1.22
C LYS A 121 -17.61 -58.46 0.66
N ARG A 122 -18.12 -58.37 -0.57
CA ARG A 122 -18.87 -59.42 -1.23
C ARG A 122 -18.02 -60.71 -1.39
N TYR A 123 -16.79 -60.60 -1.89
CA TYR A 123 -15.90 -61.75 -2.05
C TYR A 123 -15.46 -62.34 -0.71
N ASN A 124 -15.27 -61.54 0.32
CA ASN A 124 -14.99 -62.03 1.66
C ASN A 124 -16.15 -62.87 2.22
N ASP A 125 -17.39 -62.39 2.12
CA ASP A 125 -18.58 -63.12 2.58
C ASP A 125 -18.76 -64.44 1.80
N MET A 126 -18.53 -64.45 0.48
CA MET A 126 -18.60 -65.66 -0.37
C MET A 126 -17.46 -66.62 -0.09
N TYR A 127 -16.27 -66.15 0.24
CA TYR A 127 -15.13 -66.99 0.59
C TYR A 127 -15.37 -67.71 1.93
N GLN A 128 -15.94 -67.05 2.92
CA GLN A 128 -16.30 -67.64 4.20
C GLN A 128 -17.36 -68.71 4.08
N THR A 129 -18.21 -68.68 3.06
CA THR A 129 -19.21 -69.67 2.77
C THR A 129 -18.72 -70.77 1.78
N GLY A 130 -17.46 -70.71 1.33
CA GLY A 130 -16.85 -71.63 0.42
C GLY A 130 -17.31 -71.55 -1.05
N VAL A 131 -17.97 -70.47 -1.43
CA VAL A 131 -18.54 -70.28 -2.78
C VAL A 131 -17.49 -69.82 -3.81
N VAL A 132 -16.43 -69.10 -3.37
CA VAL A 132 -15.38 -68.59 -4.27
C VAL A 132 -14.01 -69.14 -3.90
N SER A 133 -13.07 -69.06 -4.88
CA SER A 133 -11.70 -69.51 -4.67
C SER A 133 -10.89 -68.51 -3.82
N LYS A 134 -9.83 -69.02 -3.16
CA LYS A 134 -8.88 -68.20 -2.46
C LYS A 134 -8.24 -67.16 -3.40
N GLN A 135 -8.00 -67.52 -4.65
CA GLN A 135 -7.43 -66.61 -5.67
C GLN A 135 -8.34 -65.40 -5.94
N ASP A 136 -9.65 -65.59 -6.01
CA ASP A 136 -10.61 -64.52 -6.24
C ASP A 136 -10.69 -63.59 -5.03
N TYR A 137 -10.67 -64.12 -3.81
CA TYR A 137 -10.59 -63.35 -2.58
C TYR A 137 -9.30 -62.51 -2.53
N ASP A 138 -8.13 -63.15 -2.75
CA ASP A 138 -6.82 -62.46 -2.73
C ASP A 138 -6.77 -61.35 -3.79
N LYS A 139 -7.37 -61.59 -4.98
CA LYS A 139 -7.48 -60.58 -6.03
C LYS A 139 -8.31 -59.37 -5.58
N SER A 140 -9.47 -59.58 -4.97
CA SER A 140 -10.32 -58.50 -4.47
C SER A 140 -9.65 -57.69 -3.33
N SER A 141 -8.91 -58.40 -2.45
CA SER A 141 -8.11 -57.75 -1.39
C SER A 141 -7.01 -56.87 -1.96
N LYS A 142 -6.32 -57.34 -2.99
CA LYS A 142 -5.27 -56.58 -3.67
C LYS A 142 -5.83 -55.33 -4.39
N GLU A 143 -6.99 -55.49 -5.05
CA GLU A 143 -7.65 -54.34 -5.72
C GLU A 143 -8.08 -53.27 -4.70
N LEU A 144 -8.56 -53.68 -3.52
CA LEU A 144 -8.87 -52.74 -2.43
C LEU A 144 -7.60 -52.00 -1.95
N GLU A 145 -6.48 -52.73 -1.76
CA GLU A 145 -5.21 -52.10 -1.36
C GLU A 145 -4.74 -51.09 -2.39
N VAL A 146 -4.76 -51.40 -3.69
CA VAL A 146 -4.37 -50.52 -4.79
C VAL A 146 -5.28 -49.31 -4.87
N SER A 147 -6.61 -49.49 -4.77
CA SER A 147 -7.57 -48.40 -4.82
C SER A 147 -7.44 -47.47 -3.63
N THR A 148 -7.12 -47.99 -2.44
CA THR A 148 -6.84 -47.23 -1.22
C THR A 148 -5.58 -46.34 -1.41
N ALA A 149 -4.50 -46.96 -1.93
CA ALA A 149 -3.26 -46.22 -2.20
C ALA A 149 -3.46 -45.11 -3.25
N ASN A 150 -4.24 -45.39 -4.29
CA ASN A 150 -4.57 -44.43 -5.35
C ASN A 150 -5.40 -43.23 -4.79
N PHE A 151 -6.40 -43.51 -3.96
CA PHE A 151 -7.19 -42.45 -3.31
C PHE A 151 -6.32 -41.56 -2.39
N GLN A 152 -5.45 -42.20 -1.58
CA GLN A 152 -4.53 -41.47 -0.71
C GLN A 152 -3.57 -40.59 -1.51
N SER A 153 -3.03 -41.11 -2.62
CA SER A 153 -2.15 -40.34 -3.52
C SER A 153 -2.87 -39.13 -4.14
N SER A 154 -4.10 -39.33 -4.65
CA SER A 154 -4.92 -38.25 -5.22
C SER A 154 -5.25 -37.20 -4.18
N THR A 155 -5.57 -37.62 -2.94
CA THR A 155 -5.84 -36.70 -1.83
C THR A 155 -4.61 -35.86 -1.47
N ASN A 156 -3.43 -36.48 -1.43
CA ASN A 156 -2.18 -35.78 -1.15
C ASN A 156 -1.85 -34.77 -2.27
N ARG A 157 -2.10 -35.14 -3.53
CA ARG A 157 -1.93 -34.26 -4.66
C ARG A 157 -2.88 -33.05 -4.60
N ALA A 158 -4.16 -33.26 -4.26
CA ALA A 158 -5.12 -32.18 -4.09
C ALA A 158 -4.70 -31.21 -2.98
N LYS A 159 -4.18 -31.70 -1.85
CA LYS A 159 -3.61 -30.86 -0.79
C LYS A 159 -2.41 -30.05 -1.26
N ALA A 160 -1.52 -30.65 -2.06
CA ALA A 160 -0.37 -29.93 -2.60
C ALA A 160 -0.80 -28.79 -3.54
N MET A 161 -1.78 -29.03 -4.42
CA MET A 161 -2.34 -28.00 -5.31
C MET A 161 -3.03 -26.88 -4.51
N GLN A 162 -3.73 -27.22 -3.43
CA GLN A 162 -4.33 -26.22 -2.54
C GLN A 162 -3.26 -25.34 -1.88
N SER A 163 -2.17 -25.92 -1.38
CA SER A 163 -1.08 -25.15 -0.79
C SER A 163 -0.38 -24.23 -1.81
N GLU A 164 -0.31 -24.64 -3.07
CA GLU A 164 0.23 -23.80 -4.14
C GLU A 164 -0.71 -22.62 -4.47
N LEU A 165 -2.02 -22.85 -4.45
CA LEU A 165 -3.02 -21.79 -4.59
C LEU A 165 -2.92 -20.78 -3.43
N ASP A 166 -2.83 -21.26 -2.19
CA ASP A 166 -2.70 -20.43 -1.00
C ASP A 166 -1.43 -19.57 -1.06
N SER A 167 -0.32 -20.15 -1.55
CA SER A 167 0.92 -19.41 -1.79
C SER A 167 0.77 -18.31 -2.85
N SER A 168 0.03 -18.59 -3.93
CA SER A 168 -0.24 -17.60 -4.98
C SER A 168 -1.11 -16.45 -4.47
N ILE A 169 -2.08 -16.75 -3.58
CA ILE A 169 -2.92 -15.73 -2.93
C ILE A 169 -2.06 -14.83 -2.03
N ALA A 170 -1.19 -15.41 -1.20
CA ALA A 170 -0.28 -14.65 -0.34
C ALA A 170 0.68 -13.76 -1.15
N GLN A 171 1.17 -14.27 -2.29
CA GLN A 171 1.99 -13.48 -3.21
C GLN A 171 1.20 -12.30 -3.80
N ASN A 172 -0.05 -12.50 -4.18
CA ASN A 172 -0.93 -11.43 -4.69
C ASN A 172 -1.16 -10.34 -3.63
N GLU A 173 -1.43 -10.73 -2.39
CA GLU A 173 -1.59 -9.79 -1.27
C GLU A 173 -0.31 -8.97 -1.03
N SER A 174 0.87 -9.58 -1.18
CA SER A 174 2.15 -8.88 -1.10
C SER A 174 2.29 -7.81 -2.20
N VAL A 175 1.89 -8.13 -3.44
CA VAL A 175 1.89 -7.16 -4.55
C VAL A 175 0.88 -6.05 -4.34
N GLU A 176 -0.29 -6.34 -3.78
CA GLU A 176 -1.29 -5.31 -3.43
C GLU A 176 -0.77 -4.35 -2.35
N ALA A 177 -0.06 -4.87 -1.34
CA ALA A 177 0.59 -4.04 -0.34
C ALA A 177 1.66 -3.12 -0.95
N GLU A 178 2.43 -3.64 -1.89
CA GLU A 178 3.44 -2.86 -2.63
C GLU A 178 2.77 -1.76 -3.47
N ILE A 179 1.65 -2.02 -4.12
CA ILE A 179 0.88 -1.00 -4.86
C ILE A 179 0.43 0.12 -3.93
N LYS A 180 -0.08 -0.19 -2.73
CA LYS A 180 -0.47 0.84 -1.76
C LYS A 180 0.72 1.71 -1.33
N ARG A 181 1.89 1.11 -1.14
CA ARG A 181 3.13 1.85 -0.85
C ARG A 181 3.52 2.78 -2.00
N LEU A 182 3.48 2.29 -3.24
CA LEU A 182 3.81 3.08 -4.43
C LEU A 182 2.78 4.18 -4.73
N GLN A 183 1.50 3.95 -4.41
CA GLN A 183 0.48 5.00 -4.47
C GLN A 183 0.80 6.16 -3.53
N ALA A 184 1.24 5.86 -2.31
CA ALA A 184 1.67 6.88 -1.36
C ALA A 184 2.93 7.63 -1.87
N GLU A 185 3.86 6.95 -2.55
CA GLU A 185 5.03 7.57 -3.17
C GLU A 185 4.63 8.54 -4.30
N VAL A 186 3.65 8.17 -5.13
CA VAL A 186 3.08 9.05 -6.17
C VAL A 186 2.40 10.27 -5.54
N GLU A 187 1.59 10.09 -4.51
CA GLU A 187 0.94 11.22 -3.81
C GLU A 187 1.97 12.16 -3.17
N GLN A 188 3.05 11.62 -2.58
CA GLN A 188 4.14 12.44 -2.06
C GLN A 188 4.84 13.24 -3.16
N ALA A 189 5.09 12.61 -4.33
CA ALA A 189 5.69 13.29 -5.48
C ALA A 189 4.78 14.41 -6.02
N LYS A 190 3.47 14.18 -6.12
CA LYS A 190 2.46 15.20 -6.50
C LYS A 190 2.44 16.36 -5.51
N LEU A 191 2.48 16.05 -4.21
CA LEU A 191 2.50 17.07 -3.17
C LEU A 191 3.76 17.92 -3.25
N ASN A 192 4.93 17.31 -3.45
CA ASN A 192 6.17 18.04 -3.63
C ASN A 192 6.13 18.93 -4.88
N LEU A 193 5.55 18.44 -5.97
CA LEU A 193 5.34 19.25 -7.18
C LEU A 193 4.38 20.42 -6.91
N SER A 194 3.34 20.23 -6.11
CA SER A 194 2.41 21.32 -5.77
C SER A 194 3.06 22.42 -4.91
N TYR A 195 4.14 22.12 -4.20
CA TYR A 195 4.88 23.08 -3.39
C TYR A 195 5.90 23.92 -4.19
N THR A 196 6.01 23.69 -5.49
CA THR A 196 6.84 24.54 -6.37
C THR A 196 6.15 25.85 -6.75
N LYS A 197 4.87 26.00 -6.38
CA LYS A 197 4.04 27.19 -6.65
C LYS A 197 3.43 27.74 -5.38
#